data_fe7df9a8e2538243c5aa1ae8f7242a85
#
_entry.id   fe7df9a8e2538243c5aa1ae8f7242a85
#
_cell.length_a   1.000
_cell.length_b   1.000
_cell.length_c   1.000
_cell.angle_alpha   90.00
_cell.angle_beta   90.00
_cell.angle_gamma   90.00
#
_symmetry.space_group_name_H-M   'P 1'
#
loop_
_entity.id
_entity.type
_entity.pdbx_description
1 polymer ?
#
loop_
_entity_poly.entity_id
_entity_poly.type
_entity_poly.pdbx_seq_one_letter_code
_entity_poly.pdbx_strand_id
1 'polypeptide(L)'
;MTTILKGNIVSAPVCGRLDVTEHGYLIAENGVITGVYPVLPEQYAGASVEDYGDCLIVQSFADLHLHAPQYPMLGMGMDLPLLDWLNTYTFKTEARFEDSDYARRIYKKLASDLITSGTTRVCMFSSLHTDATLILMEELEKAGVTGYVGKVNMDRNGSPELQETTEQSKRETLRWLDACGRFKTVKPILTPRFTPSCTDELMSWLGKLAAERGLYVQSHLSENKGEIAWVKELCPDCAQYWESYDRAGLWKDHTVMAHCVHSDEREREAMREHGVVTAHCAGSNINICSGVAPVRTLLREGNLVTLGSDIAGGALLAMNKVITMSIRASKFRHMQSDGKDEFLTVEEGYYLGSSAGHEYFGGHGGFVPGDYIHAIVVDDSDFTEAAHPLSVRERFERAIYMMHRHNIVSVWSEGKNVVR
;
A
#
# COMPACT_ATOMS: atom_id res chain seq x y z
N MET A 1 -10.09 28.26 4.37
CA MET A 1 -9.98 28.35 2.89
C MET A 1 -10.90 27.29 2.32
N THR A 2 -11.83 27.71 1.45
CA THR A 2 -12.78 26.79 0.80
C THR A 2 -12.14 26.25 -0.50
N THR A 3 -12.23 24.95 -0.71
CA THR A 3 -11.81 24.25 -1.94
C THR A 3 -13.07 23.60 -2.52
N ILE A 4 -13.32 23.84 -3.81
CA ILE A 4 -14.46 23.26 -4.53
C ILE A 4 -13.94 22.67 -5.83
N LEU A 5 -14.05 21.34 -5.97
CA LEU A 5 -13.69 20.62 -7.18
C LEU A 5 -14.99 20.20 -7.89
N LYS A 6 -15.14 20.57 -9.15
CA LYS A 6 -16.30 20.20 -9.97
C LYS A 6 -15.88 19.24 -11.08
N GLY A 7 -16.63 18.15 -11.24
CA GLY A 7 -16.42 17.11 -12.25
C GLY A 7 -17.33 15.91 -12.03
N ASN A 8 -17.01 14.79 -12.66
CA ASN A 8 -17.71 13.52 -12.42
C ASN A 8 -17.07 12.78 -11.24
N ILE A 9 -17.73 12.80 -10.09
CA ILE A 9 -17.17 12.29 -8.84
C ILE A 9 -17.52 10.82 -8.68
N VAL A 10 -16.50 9.97 -8.46
CA VAL A 10 -16.66 8.53 -8.23
C VAL A 10 -15.89 8.12 -6.98
N SER A 11 -16.52 7.41 -6.07
CA SER A 11 -15.88 6.88 -4.87
C SER A 11 -16.42 5.49 -4.51
N ALA A 12 -15.65 4.75 -3.74
CA ALA A 12 -16.02 3.42 -3.25
C ALA A 12 -16.18 3.45 -1.71
N PRO A 13 -17.37 3.80 -1.19
CA PRO A 13 -17.56 3.96 0.26
C PRO A 13 -17.50 2.66 1.03
N VAL A 14 -17.84 1.54 0.39
CA VAL A 14 -17.73 0.18 0.93
C VAL A 14 -17.35 -0.78 -0.19
N CYS A 15 -16.79 -1.93 0.17
CA CYS A 15 -16.38 -2.94 -0.80
C CYS A 15 -17.54 -3.35 -1.71
N GLY A 16 -17.30 -3.32 -3.02
CA GLY A 16 -18.27 -3.70 -4.05
C GLY A 16 -19.35 -2.65 -4.38
N ARG A 17 -19.25 -1.41 -3.85
CA ARG A 17 -20.17 -0.31 -4.18
C ARG A 17 -19.42 0.93 -4.66
N LEU A 18 -19.91 1.50 -5.76
CA LEU A 18 -19.49 2.82 -6.24
C LEU A 18 -20.63 3.82 -6.05
N ASP A 19 -20.30 4.97 -5.49
CA ASP A 19 -21.15 6.15 -5.50
C ASP A 19 -20.67 7.08 -6.62
N VAL A 20 -21.61 7.53 -7.47
CA VAL A 20 -21.35 8.39 -8.64
C VAL A 20 -22.18 9.66 -8.52
N THR A 21 -21.53 10.82 -8.70
CA THR A 21 -22.21 12.12 -8.80
C THR A 21 -21.69 12.81 -10.07
N GLU A 22 -22.54 12.82 -11.10
CA GLU A 22 -22.24 13.44 -12.40
C GLU A 22 -22.21 14.96 -12.28
N HIS A 23 -21.17 15.61 -12.86
CA HIS A 23 -20.97 17.07 -12.82
C HIS A 23 -21.14 17.69 -11.43
N GLY A 24 -20.82 16.90 -10.38
CA GLY A 24 -20.99 17.27 -8.98
C GLY A 24 -19.87 18.12 -8.42
N TYR A 25 -20.00 18.45 -7.15
CA TYR A 25 -19.08 19.30 -6.41
C TYR A 25 -18.56 18.57 -5.18
N LEU A 26 -17.25 18.33 -5.12
CA LEU A 26 -16.56 17.91 -3.91
C LEU A 26 -16.08 19.16 -3.19
N ILE A 27 -16.60 19.41 -2.00
CA ILE A 27 -16.34 20.63 -1.24
C ILE A 27 -15.58 20.33 0.04
N ALA A 28 -14.57 21.14 0.34
CA ALA A 28 -13.81 21.06 1.57
C ALA A 28 -13.52 22.46 2.15
N GLU A 29 -13.42 22.51 3.48
CA GLU A 29 -12.96 23.68 4.22
C GLU A 29 -11.65 23.36 4.92
N ASN A 30 -10.62 24.19 4.65
CA ASN A 30 -9.26 23.96 5.17
C ASN A 30 -8.71 22.55 4.85
N GLY A 31 -9.09 22.01 3.68
CA GLY A 31 -8.70 20.69 3.22
C GLY A 31 -9.59 19.54 3.71
N VAL A 32 -10.47 19.78 4.68
CA VAL A 32 -11.39 18.79 5.25
C VAL A 32 -12.71 18.80 4.47
N ILE A 33 -13.14 17.64 4.00
CA ILE A 33 -14.35 17.44 3.20
C ILE A 33 -15.58 17.85 4.02
N THR A 34 -16.45 18.65 3.41
CA THR A 34 -17.78 18.96 3.93
C THR A 34 -18.89 18.14 3.26
N GLY A 35 -18.63 17.65 2.04
CA GLY A 35 -19.54 16.76 1.31
C GLY A 35 -19.30 16.71 -0.18
N VAL A 36 -20.09 15.83 -0.83
CA VAL A 36 -20.25 15.74 -2.28
C VAL A 36 -21.69 16.14 -2.60
N TYR A 37 -21.84 17.07 -3.54
CA TYR A 37 -23.14 17.67 -3.84
C TYR A 37 -23.41 17.62 -5.36
N PRO A 38 -24.63 17.27 -5.80
CA PRO A 38 -25.01 17.32 -7.21
C PRO A 38 -25.22 18.76 -7.72
N VAL A 39 -25.50 19.70 -6.82
CA VAL A 39 -25.65 21.12 -7.11
C VAL A 39 -24.88 21.93 -6.08
N LEU A 40 -24.20 23.00 -6.53
CA LEU A 40 -23.43 23.86 -5.61
C LEU A 40 -24.36 24.46 -4.55
N PRO A 41 -24.14 24.21 -3.24
CA PRO A 41 -24.95 24.78 -2.19
C PRO A 41 -24.88 26.33 -2.17
N GLU A 42 -25.98 26.98 -1.89
CA GLU A 42 -26.13 28.46 -1.95
C GLU A 42 -25.06 29.20 -1.11
N GLN A 43 -24.69 28.64 0.01
CA GLN A 43 -23.62 29.18 0.89
C GLN A 43 -22.25 29.28 0.23
N TYR A 44 -22.00 28.58 -0.89
CA TYR A 44 -20.76 28.61 -1.66
C TYR A 44 -20.87 29.34 -3.00
N ALA A 45 -22.03 29.98 -3.30
CA ALA A 45 -22.30 30.60 -4.60
C ALA A 45 -21.27 31.66 -5.05
N GLY A 46 -20.50 32.25 -4.14
CA GLY A 46 -19.47 33.25 -4.43
C GLY A 46 -18.04 32.68 -4.35
N ALA A 47 -17.86 31.40 -4.08
CA ALA A 47 -16.53 30.80 -3.93
C ALA A 47 -15.92 30.43 -5.30
N SER A 48 -14.58 30.41 -5.35
CA SER A 48 -13.86 29.92 -6.55
C SER A 48 -14.03 28.42 -6.70
N VAL A 49 -14.35 27.97 -7.91
CA VAL A 49 -14.53 26.57 -8.28
C VAL A 49 -13.37 26.15 -9.20
N GLU A 50 -12.68 25.08 -8.84
CA GLU A 50 -11.77 24.40 -9.77
C GLU A 50 -12.62 23.46 -10.63
N ASP A 51 -13.00 23.91 -11.84
CA ASP A 51 -13.86 23.19 -12.78
C ASP A 51 -13.02 22.31 -13.70
N TYR A 52 -13.09 21.01 -13.52
CA TYR A 52 -12.42 20.00 -14.34
C TYR A 52 -13.30 19.49 -15.50
N GLY A 53 -14.42 20.16 -15.78
CA GLY A 53 -15.30 19.84 -16.89
C GLY A 53 -15.85 18.41 -16.78
N ASP A 54 -15.55 17.60 -17.79
CA ASP A 54 -16.02 16.21 -17.89
C ASP A 54 -15.06 15.16 -17.29
N CYS A 55 -13.93 15.59 -16.68
CA CYS A 55 -12.97 14.67 -16.05
C CYS A 55 -13.61 13.91 -14.89
N LEU A 56 -13.02 12.74 -14.59
CA LEU A 56 -13.36 11.93 -13.42
C LEU A 56 -12.59 12.43 -12.19
N ILE A 57 -13.27 12.70 -11.10
CA ILE A 57 -12.67 12.97 -9.78
C ILE A 57 -12.86 11.72 -8.93
N VAL A 58 -11.77 11.01 -8.62
CA VAL A 58 -11.82 9.75 -7.91
C VAL A 58 -10.92 9.79 -6.67
N GLN A 59 -11.22 8.96 -5.64
CA GLN A 59 -10.30 8.84 -4.51
C GLN A 59 -8.91 8.41 -5.00
N SER A 60 -7.88 9.00 -4.44
CA SER A 60 -6.49 8.60 -4.72
C SER A 60 -6.20 7.19 -4.21
N PHE A 61 -5.11 6.62 -4.68
CA PHE A 61 -4.70 5.28 -4.30
C PHE A 61 -3.92 5.26 -2.98
N ALA A 62 -3.98 4.08 -2.33
CA ALA A 62 -3.16 3.72 -1.19
C ALA A 62 -2.41 2.42 -1.51
N ASP A 63 -1.11 2.40 -1.24
CA ASP A 63 -0.22 1.25 -1.43
C ASP A 63 0.29 0.78 -0.07
N LEU A 64 -0.22 -0.35 0.42
CA LEU A 64 0.04 -0.80 1.78
C LEU A 64 1.20 -1.79 1.90
N HIS A 65 1.91 -2.06 0.82
CA HIS A 65 3.14 -2.82 0.88
C HIS A 65 4.04 -2.55 -0.32
N LEU A 66 5.20 -1.97 -0.08
CA LEU A 66 6.25 -1.78 -1.08
C LEU A 66 7.62 -1.59 -0.42
N HIS A 67 8.68 -1.91 -1.15
CA HIS A 67 10.07 -1.78 -0.70
C HIS A 67 10.77 -0.63 -1.42
N ALA A 68 10.87 0.54 -0.78
CA ALA A 68 11.49 1.72 -1.37
C ALA A 68 12.91 1.49 -1.93
N PRO A 69 13.81 0.76 -1.23
CA PRO A 69 15.17 0.54 -1.72
C PRO A 69 15.24 -0.41 -2.93
N GLN A 70 14.17 -1.12 -3.26
CA GLN A 70 14.12 -1.99 -4.44
C GLN A 70 13.67 -1.23 -5.70
N TYR A 71 13.22 0.02 -5.58
CA TYR A 71 12.76 0.82 -6.71
C TYR A 71 13.75 0.87 -7.91
N PRO A 72 15.10 0.95 -7.72
CA PRO A 72 16.04 0.96 -8.83
C PRO A 72 16.09 -0.33 -9.66
N MET A 73 15.56 -1.42 -9.15
CA MET A 73 15.59 -2.72 -9.81
C MET A 73 14.22 -3.17 -10.35
N LEU A 74 13.26 -2.25 -10.48
CA LEU A 74 11.97 -2.55 -11.07
C LEU A 74 12.08 -3.29 -12.42
N GLY A 75 11.42 -4.44 -12.54
CA GLY A 75 11.42 -5.29 -13.74
C GLY A 75 12.68 -6.12 -13.95
N MET A 76 13.60 -6.18 -12.97
CA MET A 76 14.82 -7.00 -13.07
C MET A 76 14.63 -8.35 -12.38
N GLY A 77 15.05 -9.41 -13.07
CA GLY A 77 15.07 -10.79 -12.53
C GLY A 77 13.69 -11.42 -12.36
N MET A 78 12.70 -11.01 -13.15
CA MET A 78 11.30 -11.50 -13.07
C MET A 78 11.14 -12.96 -13.53
N ASP A 79 12.19 -13.61 -13.93
CA ASP A 79 12.30 -15.03 -14.29
C ASP A 79 12.91 -15.90 -13.18
N LEU A 80 13.18 -15.31 -12.01
CA LEU A 80 13.76 -16.00 -10.87
C LEU A 80 12.72 -16.25 -9.77
N PRO A 81 12.78 -17.41 -9.08
CA PRO A 81 11.99 -17.62 -7.87
C PRO A 81 12.52 -16.75 -6.71
N LEU A 82 11.69 -16.54 -5.68
CA LEU A 82 11.91 -15.61 -4.58
C LEU A 82 13.32 -15.62 -4.00
N LEU A 83 13.82 -16.77 -3.54
CA LEU A 83 15.11 -16.84 -2.84
C LEU A 83 16.31 -16.53 -3.76
N ASP A 84 16.25 -16.96 -5.02
CA ASP A 84 17.28 -16.67 -6.02
C ASP A 84 17.25 -15.18 -6.40
N TRP A 85 16.08 -14.60 -6.55
CA TRP A 85 15.88 -13.18 -6.82
C TRP A 85 16.42 -12.29 -5.68
N LEU A 86 16.11 -12.65 -4.42
CA LEU A 86 16.63 -11.93 -3.24
C LEU A 86 18.17 -11.90 -3.23
N ASN A 87 18.82 -13.04 -3.45
CA ASN A 87 20.29 -13.14 -3.40
C ASN A 87 20.98 -12.51 -4.62
N THR A 88 20.35 -12.57 -5.80
CA THR A 88 20.97 -12.10 -7.05
C THR A 88 20.91 -10.58 -7.17
N TYR A 89 19.76 -9.98 -6.87
CA TYR A 89 19.49 -8.56 -7.12
C TYR A 89 19.16 -7.77 -5.86
N THR A 90 18.26 -8.27 -5.02
CA THR A 90 17.60 -7.47 -3.98
C THR A 90 18.58 -7.02 -2.91
N PHE A 91 19.29 -7.94 -2.28
CA PHE A 91 20.18 -7.59 -1.17
C PHE A 91 21.32 -6.66 -1.61
N LYS A 92 21.86 -6.87 -2.81
CA LYS A 92 22.88 -5.99 -3.38
C LYS A 92 22.37 -4.58 -3.66
N THR A 93 21.13 -4.47 -4.11
CA THR A 93 20.51 -3.17 -4.38
C THR A 93 20.19 -2.41 -3.09
N GLU A 94 19.62 -3.12 -2.11
CA GLU A 94 19.27 -2.53 -0.82
C GLU A 94 20.51 -2.09 -0.03
N ALA A 95 21.62 -2.83 -0.09
CA ALA A 95 22.89 -2.47 0.57
C ALA A 95 23.45 -1.11 0.10
N ARG A 96 23.18 -0.68 -1.15
CA ARG A 96 23.62 0.61 -1.68
C ARG A 96 23.03 1.81 -0.96
N PHE A 97 21.97 1.64 -0.21
CA PHE A 97 21.31 2.71 0.54
C PHE A 97 22.06 3.11 1.83
N GLU A 98 23.20 2.51 2.11
CA GLU A 98 24.18 3.06 3.04
C GLU A 98 24.70 4.44 2.58
N ASP A 99 24.82 4.65 1.27
CA ASP A 99 25.14 5.94 0.67
C ASP A 99 23.91 6.87 0.70
N SER A 100 23.96 7.90 1.55
CA SER A 100 22.88 8.87 1.73
C SER A 100 22.60 9.71 0.47
N ASP A 101 23.60 10.00 -0.35
CA ASP A 101 23.42 10.77 -1.61
C ASP A 101 22.71 9.91 -2.65
N TYR A 102 23.07 8.62 -2.72
CA TYR A 102 22.33 7.65 -3.53
C TYR A 102 20.90 7.52 -3.05
N ALA A 103 20.68 7.33 -1.76
CA ALA A 103 19.36 7.21 -1.15
C ALA A 103 18.48 8.43 -1.49
N ARG A 104 18.98 9.65 -1.30
CA ARG A 104 18.24 10.88 -1.59
C ARG A 104 17.84 10.98 -3.06
N ARG A 105 18.74 10.68 -3.98
CA ARG A 105 18.46 10.73 -5.41
C ARG A 105 17.35 9.76 -5.81
N ILE A 106 17.42 8.51 -5.30
CA ILE A 106 16.46 7.46 -5.62
C ILE A 106 15.10 7.74 -4.96
N TYR A 107 15.09 8.07 -3.68
CA TYR A 107 13.85 8.29 -2.94
C TYR A 107 13.09 9.54 -3.38
N LYS A 108 13.80 10.59 -3.79
CA LYS A 108 13.17 11.76 -4.45
C LYS A 108 12.44 11.37 -5.73
N LYS A 109 13.05 10.50 -6.56
CA LYS A 109 12.42 10.01 -7.79
C LYS A 109 11.21 9.12 -7.46
N LEU A 110 11.34 8.19 -6.52
CA LEU A 110 10.25 7.33 -6.07
C LEU A 110 9.07 8.14 -5.57
N ALA A 111 9.29 9.10 -4.67
CA ALA A 111 8.23 9.96 -4.13
C ALA A 111 7.49 10.74 -5.22
N SER A 112 8.24 11.27 -6.21
CA SER A 112 7.66 11.93 -7.38
C SER A 112 6.83 10.97 -8.24
N ASP A 113 7.29 9.75 -8.45
CA ASP A 113 6.56 8.78 -9.29
C ASP A 113 5.31 8.22 -8.59
N LEU A 114 5.36 8.02 -7.28
CA LEU A 114 4.18 7.66 -6.47
C LEU A 114 3.09 8.71 -6.60
N ILE A 115 3.40 9.96 -6.26
CA ILE A 115 2.39 11.02 -6.23
C ILE A 115 1.81 11.29 -7.62
N THR A 116 2.65 11.29 -8.66
CA THR A 116 2.21 11.53 -10.03
C THR A 116 1.52 10.34 -10.68
N SER A 117 1.57 9.15 -10.08
CA SER A 117 0.73 8.00 -10.44
C SER A 117 -0.54 7.89 -9.59
N GLY A 118 -0.83 8.90 -8.76
CA GLY A 118 -2.05 8.99 -7.97
C GLY A 118 -2.02 8.28 -6.63
N THR A 119 -0.86 7.80 -6.17
CA THR A 119 -0.69 7.19 -4.86
C THR A 119 -0.34 8.26 -3.83
N THR A 120 -1.24 8.54 -2.90
CA THR A 120 -1.06 9.57 -1.87
C THR A 120 -0.75 9.00 -0.49
N ARG A 121 -1.04 7.72 -0.25
CA ARG A 121 -0.81 7.05 1.04
C ARG A 121 -0.06 5.74 0.86
N VAL A 122 0.90 5.49 1.76
CA VAL A 122 1.77 4.31 1.69
C VAL A 122 2.01 3.68 3.06
N CYS A 123 2.20 2.35 3.08
CA CYS A 123 2.82 1.63 4.18
C CYS A 123 4.08 0.94 3.61
N MET A 124 5.28 1.45 3.94
CA MET A 124 6.47 1.24 3.13
C MET A 124 7.64 0.68 3.94
N PHE A 125 8.31 -0.32 3.39
CA PHE A 125 9.62 -0.78 3.86
C PHE A 125 10.71 0.14 3.32
N SER A 126 11.56 0.67 4.20
CA SER A 126 12.82 1.28 3.84
C SER A 126 13.96 0.25 3.85
N SER A 127 15.20 0.70 3.89
CA SER A 127 16.36 -0.16 4.12
C SER A 127 16.61 -0.34 5.63
N LEU A 128 17.64 -1.13 5.98
CA LEU A 128 18.10 -1.22 7.36
C LEU A 128 18.86 0.05 7.83
N HIS A 129 19.27 0.93 6.88
CA HIS A 129 20.06 2.13 7.18
C HIS A 129 19.17 3.25 7.70
N THR A 130 19.41 3.69 8.92
CA THR A 130 18.64 4.74 9.61
C THR A 130 18.60 6.04 8.81
N ASP A 131 19.75 6.52 8.33
CA ASP A 131 19.82 7.81 7.63
C ASP A 131 19.08 7.77 6.29
N ALA A 132 19.17 6.66 5.54
CA ALA A 132 18.38 6.47 4.33
C ALA A 132 16.88 6.44 4.63
N THR A 133 16.46 5.82 5.74
CA THR A 133 15.05 5.79 6.15
C THR A 133 14.52 7.20 6.47
N LEU A 134 15.31 8.01 7.17
CA LEU A 134 14.96 9.41 7.44
C LEU A 134 14.90 10.26 6.17
N ILE A 135 15.79 10.01 5.20
CA ILE A 135 15.75 10.65 3.88
C ILE A 135 14.48 10.25 3.12
N LEU A 136 14.10 8.98 3.14
CA LEU A 136 12.85 8.53 2.53
C LEU A 136 11.63 9.26 3.11
N MET A 137 11.50 9.30 4.42
CA MET A 137 10.40 10.00 5.10
C MET A 137 10.36 11.49 4.70
N GLU A 138 11.52 12.14 4.62
CA GLU A 138 11.64 13.54 4.20
C GLU A 138 11.18 13.76 2.75
N GLU A 139 11.61 12.93 1.80
CA GLU A 139 11.26 13.08 0.38
C GLU A 139 9.78 12.74 0.12
N LEU A 140 9.20 11.78 0.84
CA LEU A 140 7.76 11.49 0.78
C LEU A 140 6.93 12.67 1.29
N GLU A 141 7.26 13.22 2.47
CA GLU A 141 6.52 14.36 3.04
C GLU A 141 6.62 15.60 2.15
N LYS A 142 7.79 15.88 1.56
CA LYS A 142 7.98 16.97 0.58
C LYS A 142 7.12 16.80 -0.68
N ALA A 143 6.95 15.58 -1.15
CA ALA A 143 6.15 15.27 -2.32
C ALA A 143 4.63 15.27 -2.03
N GLY A 144 4.23 15.29 -0.75
CA GLY A 144 2.84 15.20 -0.34
C GLY A 144 2.31 13.76 -0.22
N VAL A 145 3.20 12.76 -0.24
CA VAL A 145 2.86 11.37 0.10
C VAL A 145 2.85 11.23 1.61
N THR A 146 1.81 10.58 2.15
CA THR A 146 1.60 10.40 3.59
C THR A 146 1.59 8.92 3.97
N GLY A 147 1.65 8.61 5.26
CA GLY A 147 1.47 7.23 5.72
C GLY A 147 2.57 6.73 6.65
N TYR A 148 2.92 5.47 6.52
CA TYR A 148 3.90 4.81 7.40
C TYR A 148 5.14 4.37 6.64
N VAL A 149 6.30 4.59 7.25
CA VAL A 149 7.61 4.11 6.75
C VAL A 149 8.32 3.39 7.89
N GLY A 150 8.92 2.25 7.59
CA GLY A 150 9.66 1.48 8.56
C GLY A 150 11.13 1.26 8.20
N LYS A 151 12.03 1.50 9.17
CA LYS A 151 13.39 0.98 9.12
C LYS A 151 13.33 -0.54 9.21
N VAL A 152 13.90 -1.24 8.26
CA VAL A 152 13.94 -2.70 8.29
C VAL A 152 14.83 -3.19 9.43
N ASN A 153 14.35 -4.19 10.16
CA ASN A 153 15.10 -4.93 11.17
C ASN A 153 15.46 -6.31 10.62
N MET A 154 16.74 -6.67 10.65
CA MET A 154 17.27 -7.89 10.08
C MET A 154 18.62 -8.25 10.73
N ASP A 155 18.65 -9.23 11.65
CA ASP A 155 19.81 -9.58 12.44
C ASP A 155 20.30 -11.03 12.26
N ARG A 156 19.67 -11.77 11.31
CA ARG A 156 20.13 -13.10 10.89
C ARG A 156 19.80 -13.38 9.42
N ASN A 157 20.52 -14.33 8.82
CA ASN A 157 20.28 -14.87 7.48
C ASN A 157 20.29 -13.83 6.35
N GLY A 158 20.87 -12.65 6.57
CA GLY A 158 21.15 -11.64 5.56
C GLY A 158 22.52 -11.81 4.93
N SER A 159 22.77 -11.02 3.84
CA SER A 159 24.15 -10.86 3.37
C SER A 159 24.96 -10.04 4.37
N PRO A 160 26.30 -10.16 4.39
CA PRO A 160 27.15 -9.39 5.31
C PRO A 160 26.93 -7.87 5.21
N GLU A 161 26.59 -7.36 4.03
CA GLU A 161 26.36 -5.94 3.76
C GLU A 161 24.94 -5.50 4.13
N LEU A 162 24.04 -6.45 4.40
CA LEU A 162 22.64 -6.17 4.69
C LEU A 162 22.16 -6.98 5.91
N GLN A 163 22.95 -6.92 6.99
CA GLN A 163 22.60 -7.53 8.27
C GLN A 163 23.19 -6.72 9.41
N GLU A 164 22.40 -6.47 10.44
CA GLU A 164 22.83 -5.86 11.71
C GLU A 164 23.10 -6.97 12.74
N THR A 165 23.84 -6.66 13.81
CA THR A 165 23.72 -7.44 15.04
C THR A 165 22.43 -7.04 15.74
N THR A 166 21.90 -7.88 16.64
CA THR A 166 20.70 -7.58 17.43
C THR A 166 20.84 -6.23 18.16
N GLU A 167 21.98 -5.98 18.77
CA GLU A 167 22.25 -4.72 19.50
C GLU A 167 22.39 -3.51 18.58
N GLN A 168 22.94 -3.68 17.37
CA GLN A 168 22.92 -2.61 16.37
C GLN A 168 21.50 -2.30 15.93
N SER A 169 20.70 -3.33 15.62
CA SER A 169 19.31 -3.15 15.19
C SER A 169 18.48 -2.41 16.26
N LYS A 170 18.61 -2.79 17.53
CA LYS A 170 17.96 -2.10 18.65
C LYS A 170 18.37 -0.64 18.73
N ARG A 171 19.67 -0.34 18.75
CA ARG A 171 20.21 1.01 18.87
C ARG A 171 19.76 1.89 17.70
N GLU A 172 19.88 1.39 16.46
CA GLU A 172 19.54 2.14 15.26
C GLU A 172 18.03 2.36 15.13
N THR A 173 17.20 1.41 15.58
CA THR A 173 15.75 1.58 15.66
C THR A 173 15.36 2.70 16.63
N LEU A 174 15.97 2.76 17.82
CA LEU A 174 15.72 3.85 18.77
C LEU A 174 16.17 5.19 18.21
N ARG A 175 17.38 5.27 17.61
CA ARG A 175 17.90 6.49 16.97
C ARG A 175 16.93 7.00 15.88
N TRP A 176 16.41 6.09 15.06
CA TRP A 176 15.44 6.42 14.04
C TRP A 176 14.12 6.94 14.62
N LEU A 177 13.55 6.22 15.59
CA LEU A 177 12.29 6.62 16.24
C LEU A 177 12.38 7.98 16.91
N ASP A 178 13.50 8.28 17.59
CA ASP A 178 13.73 9.56 18.24
C ASP A 178 13.81 10.73 17.21
N ALA A 179 14.31 10.44 16.00
CA ALA A 179 14.36 11.42 14.92
C ALA A 179 13.01 11.59 14.18
N CYS A 180 12.08 10.64 14.29
CA CYS A 180 10.79 10.68 13.59
C CYS A 180 9.85 11.79 14.05
N GLY A 181 10.01 12.31 15.26
CA GLY A 181 9.15 13.38 15.81
C GLY A 181 9.12 14.68 14.99
N ARG A 182 10.04 14.87 14.04
CA ARG A 182 10.06 16.02 13.12
C ARG A 182 9.08 15.93 11.96
N PHE A 183 8.61 14.73 11.63
CA PHE A 183 7.69 14.49 10.51
C PHE A 183 6.23 14.63 10.97
N LYS A 184 5.39 15.21 10.10
CA LYS A 184 3.99 15.51 10.39
C LYS A 184 3.04 14.48 9.81
N THR A 185 3.29 14.06 8.56
CA THR A 185 2.38 13.24 7.76
C THR A 185 2.93 11.85 7.45
N VAL A 186 4.24 11.65 7.61
CA VAL A 186 4.89 10.34 7.49
C VAL A 186 5.30 9.86 8.87
N LYS A 187 4.77 8.74 9.31
CA LYS A 187 4.94 8.19 10.67
C LYS A 187 5.77 6.91 10.67
N PRO A 188 6.42 6.58 11.79
CA PRO A 188 7.16 5.32 11.92
C PRO A 188 6.23 4.11 12.06
N ILE A 189 6.65 2.98 11.49
CA ILE A 189 6.08 1.65 11.70
C ILE A 189 7.20 0.63 11.91
N LEU A 190 7.10 -0.24 12.93
CA LEU A 190 8.12 -1.26 13.18
C LEU A 190 8.11 -2.31 12.07
N THR A 191 9.29 -2.66 11.58
CA THR A 191 9.42 -3.44 10.36
C THR A 191 10.43 -4.58 10.52
N PRO A 192 10.13 -5.62 11.35
CA PRO A 192 10.86 -6.88 11.21
C PRO A 192 10.63 -7.39 9.78
N ARG A 193 11.73 -7.63 9.03
CA ARG A 193 11.56 -7.98 7.61
C ARG A 193 10.66 -9.19 7.43
N PHE A 194 10.97 -10.28 8.10
CA PHE A 194 10.16 -11.50 8.24
C PHE A 194 10.84 -12.43 9.25
N THR A 195 10.13 -13.43 9.76
CA THR A 195 10.66 -14.32 10.80
C THR A 195 12.01 -14.94 10.47
N PRO A 196 12.31 -15.43 9.25
CA PRO A 196 13.63 -15.97 8.93
C PRO A 196 14.80 -15.00 9.07
N SER A 197 14.58 -13.70 8.94
CA SER A 197 15.64 -12.68 9.02
C SER A 197 15.79 -12.02 10.39
N CYS A 198 14.93 -12.38 11.35
CA CYS A 198 14.95 -11.79 12.69
C CYS A 198 15.10 -12.88 13.75
N THR A 199 16.02 -12.67 14.71
CA THR A 199 16.12 -13.56 15.87
C THR A 199 14.92 -13.40 16.79
N ASP A 200 14.63 -14.42 17.60
CA ASP A 200 13.56 -14.36 18.62
C ASP A 200 13.81 -13.23 19.64
N GLU A 201 15.08 -12.94 19.93
CA GLU A 201 15.46 -11.83 20.79
C GLU A 201 15.05 -10.48 20.20
N LEU A 202 15.39 -10.24 18.92
CA LEU A 202 15.03 -9.00 18.23
C LEU A 202 13.51 -8.88 18.10
N MET A 203 12.83 -9.94 17.68
CA MET A 203 11.37 -9.96 17.53
C MET A 203 10.66 -9.62 18.85
N SER A 204 11.06 -10.29 19.95
CA SER A 204 10.49 -10.03 21.28
C SER A 204 10.76 -8.62 21.77
N TRP A 205 11.93 -8.05 21.47
CA TRP A 205 12.25 -6.68 21.81
C TRP A 205 11.39 -5.69 21.00
N LEU A 206 11.21 -5.93 19.71
CA LEU A 206 10.34 -5.10 18.85
C LEU A 206 8.88 -5.15 19.33
N GLY A 207 8.36 -6.31 19.74
CA GLY A 207 7.02 -6.44 20.28
C GLY A 207 6.81 -5.63 21.57
N LYS A 208 7.77 -5.66 22.48
CA LYS A 208 7.77 -4.80 23.70
C LYS A 208 7.78 -3.33 23.33
N LEU A 209 8.67 -2.93 22.41
CA LEU A 209 8.76 -1.55 21.94
C LEU A 209 7.47 -1.08 21.26
N ALA A 210 6.82 -1.97 20.47
CA ALA A 210 5.52 -1.69 19.85
C ALA A 210 4.44 -1.39 20.90
N ALA A 211 4.40 -2.19 21.97
CA ALA A 211 3.46 -2.00 23.07
C ALA A 211 3.74 -0.73 23.88
N GLU A 212 5.01 -0.49 24.23
CA GLU A 212 5.43 0.66 25.02
C GLU A 212 5.21 2.01 24.35
N ARG A 213 5.42 2.08 23.02
CA ARG A 213 5.32 3.33 22.23
C ARG A 213 4.04 3.43 21.40
N GLY A 214 3.14 2.44 21.44
CA GLY A 214 1.91 2.42 20.65
C GLY A 214 2.16 2.38 19.14
N LEU A 215 3.20 1.65 18.69
CA LEU A 215 3.59 1.59 17.29
C LEU A 215 2.88 0.44 16.59
N TYR A 216 2.55 0.66 15.31
CA TYR A 216 2.08 -0.38 14.40
C TYR A 216 3.25 -1.22 13.89
N VAL A 217 2.93 -2.35 13.28
CA VAL A 217 3.90 -3.34 12.77
C VAL A 217 3.57 -3.67 11.32
N GLN A 218 4.58 -3.90 10.51
CA GLN A 218 4.44 -4.50 9.18
C GLN A 218 5.48 -5.60 8.99
N SER A 219 5.11 -6.65 8.27
CA SER A 219 6.00 -7.77 7.93
C SER A 219 5.45 -8.57 6.74
N HIS A 220 6.03 -9.75 6.49
CA HIS A 220 5.59 -10.70 5.46
C HIS A 220 5.02 -11.97 6.12
N LEU A 221 4.04 -12.60 5.48
CA LEU A 221 3.39 -13.79 6.03
C LEU A 221 3.00 -14.77 4.92
N SER A 222 3.42 -16.03 5.08
CA SER A 222 2.96 -17.17 4.30
C SER A 222 2.95 -16.92 2.78
N GLU A 223 4.03 -16.26 2.30
CA GLU A 223 4.18 -15.89 0.90
C GLU A 223 4.52 -17.10 0.04
N ASN A 224 5.53 -17.88 0.44
CA ASN A 224 6.08 -18.97 -0.35
C ASN A 224 6.21 -20.24 0.49
N LYS A 225 5.98 -21.40 -0.13
CA LYS A 225 6.05 -22.71 0.57
C LYS A 225 7.46 -22.99 1.13
N GLY A 226 8.50 -22.55 0.45
CA GLY A 226 9.88 -22.67 0.92
C GLY A 226 10.13 -21.81 2.17
N GLU A 227 9.59 -20.60 2.19
CA GLU A 227 9.62 -19.70 3.35
C GLU A 227 8.89 -20.33 4.55
N ILE A 228 7.68 -20.85 4.37
CA ILE A 228 6.89 -21.51 5.42
C ILE A 228 7.66 -22.70 6.01
N ALA A 229 8.26 -23.54 5.15
CA ALA A 229 9.10 -24.65 5.60
C ALA A 229 10.30 -24.16 6.42
N TRP A 230 10.95 -23.10 6.00
CA TRP A 230 12.08 -22.50 6.71
C TRP A 230 11.68 -21.92 8.07
N VAL A 231 10.52 -21.25 8.15
CA VAL A 231 9.98 -20.80 9.44
C VAL A 231 9.71 -21.99 10.37
N LYS A 232 9.17 -23.10 9.87
CA LYS A 232 8.94 -24.29 10.66
C LYS A 232 10.24 -24.90 11.23
N GLU A 233 11.33 -24.84 10.48
CA GLU A 233 12.67 -25.26 10.96
C GLU A 233 13.22 -24.33 12.05
N LEU A 234 13.05 -23.02 11.88
CA LEU A 234 13.54 -22.00 12.81
C LEU A 234 12.68 -21.90 14.08
N CYS A 235 11.40 -22.19 13.98
CA CYS A 235 10.41 -22.09 15.07
C CYS A 235 9.67 -23.41 15.25
N PRO A 236 10.35 -24.50 15.67
CA PRO A 236 9.75 -25.85 15.74
C PRO A 236 8.56 -25.94 16.70
N ASP A 237 8.51 -25.07 17.70
CA ASP A 237 7.44 -25.00 18.69
C ASP A 237 6.19 -24.26 18.20
N CYS A 238 6.26 -23.55 17.05
CA CYS A 238 5.10 -22.93 16.42
C CYS A 238 4.37 -23.94 15.54
N ALA A 239 3.07 -24.08 15.72
CA ALA A 239 2.24 -24.92 14.86
C ALA A 239 1.98 -24.23 13.50
N GLN A 240 1.87 -22.92 13.50
CA GLN A 240 1.58 -22.04 12.36
C GLN A 240 2.65 -20.94 12.24
N TYR A 241 2.81 -20.37 11.04
CA TYR A 241 3.77 -19.29 10.81
C TYR A 241 3.47 -18.04 11.65
N TRP A 242 2.21 -17.60 11.69
CA TRP A 242 1.79 -16.40 12.42
C TRP A 242 2.11 -16.45 13.92
N GLU A 243 2.16 -17.64 14.53
CA GLU A 243 2.48 -17.83 15.95
C GLU A 243 3.89 -17.32 16.29
N SER A 244 4.81 -17.27 15.30
CA SER A 244 6.13 -16.68 15.48
C SER A 244 6.08 -15.17 15.75
N TYR A 245 5.10 -14.47 15.19
CA TYR A 245 4.83 -13.06 15.47
C TYR A 245 4.04 -12.88 16.77
N ASP A 246 3.06 -13.73 17.00
CA ASP A 246 2.20 -13.67 18.19
C ASP A 246 3.00 -13.81 19.50
N ARG A 247 3.83 -14.84 19.61
CA ARG A 247 4.70 -15.05 20.78
C ARG A 247 5.69 -13.89 21.00
N ALA A 248 6.00 -13.14 19.97
CA ALA A 248 6.86 -11.95 20.06
C ALA A 248 6.08 -10.67 20.41
N GLY A 249 4.74 -10.71 20.48
CA GLY A 249 3.90 -9.53 20.73
C GLY A 249 3.75 -8.61 19.51
N LEU A 250 3.97 -9.14 18.31
CA LEU A 250 3.89 -8.42 17.03
C LEU A 250 2.59 -8.70 16.26
N TRP A 251 1.79 -9.66 16.71
CA TRP A 251 0.51 -10.03 16.13
C TRP A 251 -0.63 -9.33 16.84
N LYS A 252 -1.07 -8.20 16.30
CA LYS A 252 -2.06 -7.33 16.94
C LYS A 252 -2.83 -6.50 15.93
N ASP A 253 -3.82 -5.80 16.40
CA ASP A 253 -4.60 -4.84 15.61
C ASP A 253 -3.71 -3.86 14.84
N HIS A 254 -4.06 -3.57 13.61
CA HIS A 254 -3.30 -2.72 12.66
C HIS A 254 -1.90 -3.27 12.28
N THR A 255 -1.58 -4.54 12.56
CA THR A 255 -0.41 -5.18 11.95
C THR A 255 -0.68 -5.43 10.47
N VAL A 256 0.20 -4.97 9.58
CA VAL A 256 0.12 -5.24 8.13
C VAL A 256 0.98 -6.44 7.79
N MET A 257 0.36 -7.48 7.24
CA MET A 257 1.04 -8.67 6.74
C MET A 257 0.90 -8.74 5.22
N ALA A 258 2.05 -8.70 4.54
CA ALA A 258 2.09 -8.81 3.09
C ALA A 258 1.87 -10.25 2.62
N HIS A 259 1.31 -10.38 1.43
CA HIS A 259 1.11 -11.61 0.65
C HIS A 259 0.00 -12.55 1.12
N CYS A 260 0.15 -13.24 2.24
CA CYS A 260 -0.81 -14.22 2.77
C CYS A 260 -1.31 -15.24 1.72
N VAL A 261 -0.39 -15.68 0.81
CA VAL A 261 -0.71 -16.56 -0.34
C VAL A 261 -1.18 -17.92 0.10
N HIS A 262 -0.49 -18.47 1.10
CA HIS A 262 -0.70 -19.82 1.61
C HIS A 262 -1.35 -19.85 3.00
N SER A 263 -1.96 -18.74 3.44
CA SER A 263 -2.68 -18.67 4.71
C SER A 263 -3.83 -19.68 4.74
N ASP A 264 -3.72 -20.66 5.63
CA ASP A 264 -4.77 -21.64 5.84
C ASP A 264 -5.95 -21.06 6.65
N GLU A 265 -6.96 -21.88 6.95
CA GLU A 265 -8.16 -21.44 7.66
C GLU A 265 -7.84 -20.88 9.06
N ARG A 266 -6.93 -21.53 9.80
CA ARG A 266 -6.56 -21.10 11.15
C ARG A 266 -5.80 -19.77 11.15
N GLU A 267 -4.88 -19.61 10.20
CA GLU A 267 -4.13 -18.36 10.05
C GLU A 267 -5.08 -17.21 9.66
N ARG A 268 -6.02 -17.43 8.73
CA ARG A 268 -7.03 -16.43 8.35
C ARG A 268 -7.98 -16.08 9.48
N GLU A 269 -8.37 -17.07 10.31
CA GLU A 269 -9.16 -16.84 11.52
C GLU A 269 -8.40 -15.98 12.55
N ALA A 270 -7.12 -16.31 12.82
CA ALA A 270 -6.26 -15.53 13.70
C ALA A 270 -6.05 -14.08 13.19
N MET A 271 -5.92 -13.88 11.87
CA MET A 271 -5.84 -12.54 11.27
C MET A 271 -7.10 -11.72 11.57
N ARG A 272 -8.28 -12.32 11.34
CA ARG A 272 -9.57 -11.67 11.57
C ARG A 272 -9.78 -11.33 13.06
N GLU A 273 -9.50 -12.26 13.95
CA GLU A 273 -9.70 -12.08 15.39
C GLU A 273 -8.83 -10.99 16.00
N HIS A 274 -7.63 -10.79 15.45
CA HIS A 274 -6.67 -9.80 15.95
C HIS A 274 -6.63 -8.50 15.13
N GLY A 275 -7.50 -8.34 14.12
CA GLY A 275 -7.52 -7.12 13.30
C GLY A 275 -6.27 -6.94 12.42
N VAL A 276 -5.61 -8.05 12.05
CA VAL A 276 -4.45 -8.03 11.16
C VAL A 276 -4.87 -7.75 9.74
N VAL A 277 -4.17 -6.83 9.07
CA VAL A 277 -4.48 -6.38 7.72
C VAL A 277 -3.62 -7.11 6.69
N THR A 278 -4.25 -7.73 5.71
CA THR A 278 -3.56 -8.32 4.56
C THR A 278 -3.24 -7.25 3.51
N ALA A 279 -1.99 -7.08 3.16
CA ALA A 279 -1.60 -6.37 1.94
C ALA A 279 -1.44 -7.38 0.79
N HIS A 280 -2.44 -7.46 -0.10
CA HIS A 280 -2.43 -8.40 -1.21
C HIS A 280 -1.56 -7.89 -2.36
N CYS A 281 -0.51 -8.62 -2.69
CA CYS A 281 0.53 -8.25 -3.66
C CYS A 281 0.48 -9.16 -4.90
N ALA A 282 -0.64 -9.12 -5.66
CA ALA A 282 -0.89 -10.07 -6.75
C ALA A 282 0.23 -10.14 -7.79
N GLY A 283 0.81 -8.99 -8.16
CA GLY A 283 1.86 -8.91 -9.18
C GLY A 283 3.13 -9.62 -8.74
N SER A 284 3.60 -9.32 -7.54
CA SER A 284 4.77 -9.95 -6.95
C SER A 284 4.57 -11.46 -6.76
N ASN A 285 3.46 -11.85 -6.14
CA ASN A 285 3.15 -13.26 -5.89
C ASN A 285 3.24 -14.12 -7.16
N ILE A 286 2.85 -13.57 -8.32
CA ILE A 286 2.95 -14.26 -9.61
C ILE A 286 4.38 -14.20 -10.16
N ASN A 287 5.02 -13.03 -10.15
CA ASN A 287 6.34 -12.82 -10.74
C ASN A 287 7.41 -13.71 -10.11
N ILE A 288 7.39 -13.87 -8.78
CA ILE A 288 8.40 -14.66 -8.03
C ILE A 288 7.90 -16.06 -7.66
N CYS A 289 6.87 -16.53 -8.36
CA CYS A 289 6.33 -17.90 -8.26
C CYS A 289 5.80 -18.29 -6.87
N SER A 290 5.33 -17.35 -6.08
CA SER A 290 4.75 -17.61 -4.76
C SER A 290 3.35 -18.24 -4.87
N GLY A 291 2.52 -17.81 -5.84
CA GLY A 291 1.19 -18.35 -6.09
C GLY A 291 0.10 -17.28 -6.23
N VAL A 292 -1.16 -17.67 -5.99
CA VAL A 292 -2.32 -16.75 -6.04
C VAL A 292 -3.06 -16.78 -4.71
N ALA A 293 -3.03 -15.69 -3.98
CA ALA A 293 -3.70 -15.57 -2.68
C ALA A 293 -5.22 -15.70 -2.79
N PRO A 294 -5.91 -16.28 -1.77
CA PRO A 294 -7.36 -16.50 -1.78
C PRO A 294 -8.12 -15.21 -1.40
N VAL A 295 -7.90 -14.11 -2.14
CA VAL A 295 -8.38 -12.77 -1.79
C VAL A 295 -9.90 -12.69 -1.55
N ARG A 296 -10.70 -13.38 -2.38
CA ARG A 296 -12.16 -13.42 -2.19
C ARG A 296 -12.59 -14.22 -0.96
N THR A 297 -11.84 -15.27 -0.64
CA THR A 297 -12.07 -16.05 0.59
C THR A 297 -11.78 -15.18 1.82
N LEU A 298 -10.65 -14.47 1.83
CA LEU A 298 -10.31 -13.50 2.89
C LEU A 298 -11.43 -12.47 3.11
N LEU A 299 -11.91 -11.84 2.04
CA LEU A 299 -13.00 -10.85 2.13
C LEU A 299 -14.31 -11.48 2.65
N ARG A 300 -14.69 -12.66 2.14
CA ARG A 300 -15.91 -13.35 2.57
C ARG A 300 -15.86 -13.77 4.04
N GLU A 301 -14.69 -14.12 4.55
CA GLU A 301 -14.47 -14.46 5.95
C GLU A 301 -14.36 -13.23 6.87
N GLY A 302 -14.43 -12.00 6.31
CA GLY A 302 -14.38 -10.75 7.07
C GLY A 302 -12.98 -10.32 7.47
N ASN A 303 -11.93 -10.81 6.79
CA ASN A 303 -10.58 -10.32 6.97
C ASN A 303 -10.43 -8.92 6.35
N LEU A 304 -9.57 -8.09 6.97
CA LEU A 304 -9.19 -6.80 6.44
C LEU A 304 -8.18 -6.99 5.31
N VAL A 305 -8.52 -6.54 4.11
CA VAL A 305 -7.68 -6.71 2.92
C VAL A 305 -7.45 -5.36 2.25
N THR A 306 -6.22 -5.10 1.88
CA THR A 306 -5.77 -3.95 1.07
C THR A 306 -4.90 -4.46 -0.06
N LEU A 307 -4.42 -3.55 -0.95
CA LEU A 307 -3.47 -3.91 -1.99
C LEU A 307 -2.09 -3.34 -1.71
N GLY A 308 -1.07 -4.06 -2.19
CA GLY A 308 0.31 -3.62 -2.22
C GLY A 308 0.92 -3.80 -3.61
N SER A 309 1.73 -2.84 -4.05
CA SER A 309 2.50 -2.96 -5.30
C SER A 309 3.65 -3.95 -5.16
N ASP A 310 4.20 -3.99 -3.96
CA ASP A 310 5.39 -4.77 -3.63
C ASP A 310 6.52 -4.60 -4.64
N ILE A 311 6.86 -3.33 -4.93
CA ILE A 311 8.05 -3.08 -5.75
C ILE A 311 9.30 -3.50 -4.98
N ALA A 312 10.25 -4.25 -5.63
CA ALA A 312 10.30 -4.59 -7.05
C ALA A 312 9.92 -6.06 -7.36
N GLY A 313 9.45 -6.88 -6.42
CA GLY A 313 8.83 -8.18 -6.73
C GLY A 313 7.62 -7.98 -7.64
N GLY A 314 6.79 -6.97 -7.35
CA GLY A 314 5.83 -6.39 -8.28
C GLY A 314 6.52 -5.42 -9.26
N ALA A 315 6.27 -5.57 -10.55
CA ALA A 315 6.90 -4.75 -11.59
C ALA A 315 6.20 -3.40 -11.86
N LEU A 316 5.11 -3.10 -11.16
CA LEU A 316 4.23 -1.97 -11.46
C LEU A 316 4.01 -1.10 -10.22
N LEU A 317 4.41 0.18 -10.29
CA LEU A 317 4.18 1.17 -9.24
C LEU A 317 2.76 1.75 -9.25
N ALA A 318 2.14 1.85 -10.43
CA ALA A 318 0.84 2.47 -10.60
C ALA A 318 -0.28 1.57 -10.04
N MET A 319 -0.98 2.03 -9.00
CA MET A 319 -1.98 1.24 -8.28
C MET A 319 -3.18 0.80 -9.13
N ASN A 320 -3.57 1.56 -10.17
CA ASN A 320 -4.59 1.08 -11.11
C ASN A 320 -4.16 -0.22 -11.83
N LYS A 321 -2.86 -0.40 -12.09
CA LYS A 321 -2.32 -1.64 -12.68
C LYS A 321 -2.24 -2.76 -11.63
N VAL A 322 -1.95 -2.43 -10.37
CA VAL A 322 -2.01 -3.38 -9.24
C VAL A 322 -3.45 -3.88 -9.04
N ILE A 323 -4.45 -2.98 -9.09
CA ILE A 323 -5.88 -3.31 -9.05
C ILE A 323 -6.23 -4.30 -10.16
N THR A 324 -5.88 -3.98 -11.41
CA THR A 324 -6.21 -4.86 -12.54
C THR A 324 -5.47 -6.19 -12.49
N MET A 325 -4.25 -6.22 -11.96
CA MET A 325 -3.52 -7.46 -11.73
C MET A 325 -4.20 -8.32 -10.65
N SER A 326 -4.67 -7.72 -9.55
CA SER A 326 -5.40 -8.42 -8.50
C SER A 326 -6.72 -9.04 -9.01
N ILE A 327 -7.46 -8.30 -9.87
CA ILE A 327 -8.66 -8.82 -10.53
C ILE A 327 -8.31 -10.00 -11.43
N ARG A 328 -7.25 -9.90 -12.25
CA ARG A 328 -6.81 -11.00 -13.14
C ARG A 328 -6.35 -12.21 -12.38
N ALA A 329 -5.56 -12.02 -11.32
CA ALA A 329 -5.11 -13.11 -10.45
C ALA A 329 -6.30 -13.84 -9.81
N SER A 330 -7.29 -13.11 -9.31
CA SER A 330 -8.50 -13.71 -8.73
C SER A 330 -9.32 -14.50 -9.77
N LYS A 331 -9.42 -14.01 -11.02
CA LYS A 331 -10.05 -14.74 -12.12
C LYS A 331 -9.28 -15.99 -12.51
N PHE A 332 -7.95 -15.93 -12.49
CA PHE A 332 -7.12 -17.11 -12.72
C PHE A 332 -7.37 -18.19 -11.67
N ARG A 333 -7.42 -17.81 -10.39
CA ARG A 333 -7.78 -18.72 -9.30
C ARG A 333 -9.19 -19.29 -9.45
N HIS A 334 -10.18 -18.48 -9.85
CA HIS A 334 -11.53 -18.92 -10.18
C HIS A 334 -11.54 -20.02 -11.24
N MET A 335 -10.80 -19.84 -12.33
CA MET A 335 -10.69 -20.85 -13.40
C MET A 335 -10.00 -22.14 -12.92
N GLN A 336 -8.97 -22.04 -12.05
CA GLN A 336 -8.28 -23.21 -11.52
C GLN A 336 -9.09 -23.99 -10.46
N SER A 337 -10.02 -23.34 -9.80
CA SER A 337 -10.90 -23.96 -8.79
C SER A 337 -12.20 -24.50 -9.36
N ASP A 338 -12.34 -24.60 -10.68
CA ASP A 338 -13.59 -24.96 -11.35
C ASP A 338 -14.79 -24.07 -10.92
N GLY A 339 -14.52 -22.78 -10.72
CA GLY A 339 -15.53 -21.79 -10.33
C GLY A 339 -15.89 -21.77 -8.84
N LYS A 340 -15.20 -22.53 -8.00
CA LYS A 340 -15.46 -22.55 -6.54
C LYS A 340 -15.03 -21.29 -5.84
N ASP A 341 -13.90 -20.70 -6.25
CA ASP A 341 -13.45 -19.42 -5.76
C ASP A 341 -14.07 -18.30 -6.63
N GLU A 342 -14.73 -17.33 -6.02
CA GLU A 342 -15.20 -16.14 -6.70
C GLU A 342 -14.02 -15.23 -7.11
N PHE A 343 -14.26 -14.27 -8.01
CA PHE A 343 -13.24 -13.30 -8.42
C PHE A 343 -13.66 -11.86 -8.07
N LEU A 344 -12.67 -10.97 -7.99
CA LEU A 344 -12.88 -9.54 -7.72
C LEU A 344 -13.56 -8.85 -8.91
N THR A 345 -14.51 -7.95 -8.60
CA THR A 345 -15.03 -6.94 -9.52
C THR A 345 -14.11 -5.72 -9.57
N VAL A 346 -14.39 -4.77 -10.48
CA VAL A 346 -13.63 -3.51 -10.58
C VAL A 346 -13.85 -2.66 -9.33
N GLU A 347 -15.09 -2.60 -8.85
CA GLU A 347 -15.46 -1.86 -7.64
C GLU A 347 -14.75 -2.39 -6.40
N GLU A 348 -14.70 -3.71 -6.24
CA GLU A 348 -13.99 -4.35 -5.14
C GLU A 348 -12.49 -4.09 -5.23
N GLY A 349 -11.90 -4.29 -6.42
CA GLY A 349 -10.47 -4.01 -6.64
C GLY A 349 -10.10 -2.56 -6.37
N TYR A 350 -10.96 -1.61 -6.80
CA TYR A 350 -10.75 -0.20 -6.53
C TYR A 350 -10.89 0.13 -5.03
N TYR A 351 -11.91 -0.41 -4.35
CA TYR A 351 -12.02 -0.26 -2.90
C TYR A 351 -10.75 -0.71 -2.18
N LEU A 352 -10.23 -1.89 -2.52
CA LEU A 352 -9.02 -2.44 -1.90
C LEU A 352 -7.77 -1.59 -2.16
N GLY A 353 -7.65 -0.98 -3.35
CA GLY A 353 -6.52 -0.13 -3.74
C GLY A 353 -6.67 1.35 -3.38
N SER A 354 -7.78 1.75 -2.77
CA SER A 354 -8.08 3.13 -2.35
C SER A 354 -8.68 3.18 -0.95
N SER A 355 -9.99 3.02 -0.82
CA SER A 355 -10.75 3.23 0.42
C SER A 355 -10.29 2.36 1.58
N ALA A 356 -10.05 1.07 1.37
CA ALA A 356 -9.55 0.16 2.43
C ALA A 356 -8.21 0.64 3.01
N GLY A 357 -7.32 1.16 2.15
CA GLY A 357 -6.09 1.80 2.61
C GLY A 357 -6.36 3.11 3.36
N HIS A 358 -7.28 3.95 2.88
CA HIS A 358 -7.65 5.17 3.59
C HIS A 358 -8.21 4.88 4.98
N GLU A 359 -9.03 3.84 5.13
CA GLU A 359 -9.54 3.37 6.42
C GLU A 359 -8.40 2.91 7.36
N TYR A 360 -7.39 2.22 6.84
CA TYR A 360 -6.21 1.84 7.62
C TYR A 360 -5.49 3.05 8.23
N PHE A 361 -5.46 4.17 7.53
CA PHE A 361 -4.86 5.43 8.00
C PHE A 361 -5.82 6.29 8.85
N GLY A 362 -6.96 5.75 9.27
CA GLY A 362 -7.91 6.40 10.15
C GLY A 362 -8.92 7.32 9.46
N GLY A 363 -9.01 7.26 8.12
CA GLY A 363 -10.07 7.87 7.33
C GLY A 363 -11.25 6.92 7.14
N HIS A 364 -12.11 7.26 6.18
CA HIS A 364 -13.28 6.47 5.81
C HIS A 364 -13.24 6.08 4.33
N GLY A 365 -14.06 5.10 3.95
CA GLY A 365 -14.31 4.79 2.53
C GLY A 365 -15.13 5.89 1.87
N GLY A 366 -14.74 6.29 0.66
CA GLY A 366 -15.42 7.35 -0.08
C GLY A 366 -14.95 8.77 0.28
N PHE A 367 -15.67 9.78 -0.23
CA PHE A 367 -15.46 11.17 0.11
C PHE A 367 -16.40 11.57 1.24
N VAL A 368 -15.99 11.35 2.49
CA VAL A 368 -16.81 11.48 3.69
C VAL A 368 -16.51 12.80 4.41
N PRO A 369 -17.53 13.54 4.90
CA PRO A 369 -17.31 14.72 5.73
C PRO A 369 -16.44 14.41 6.95
N GLY A 370 -15.44 15.27 7.19
CA GLY A 370 -14.46 15.11 8.26
C GLY A 370 -13.11 14.58 7.82
N ASP A 371 -13.02 13.90 6.68
CA ASP A 371 -11.76 13.45 6.11
C ASP A 371 -11.06 14.55 5.28
N TYR A 372 -9.76 14.48 5.15
CA TYR A 372 -9.03 15.31 4.20
C TYR A 372 -9.28 14.86 2.76
N ILE A 373 -9.24 15.80 1.80
CA ILE A 373 -9.28 15.44 0.38
C ILE A 373 -8.02 14.64 0.03
N HIS A 374 -8.24 13.41 -0.42
CA HIS A 374 -7.28 12.57 -1.12
C HIS A 374 -7.91 12.14 -2.43
N ALA A 375 -7.59 12.80 -3.53
CA ALA A 375 -8.24 12.62 -4.82
C ALA A 375 -7.25 12.70 -5.98
N ILE A 376 -7.61 12.07 -7.08
CA ILE A 376 -7.00 12.30 -8.39
C ILE A 376 -8.06 12.74 -9.37
N VAL A 377 -7.66 13.57 -10.32
CA VAL A 377 -8.48 13.98 -11.44
C VAL A 377 -7.95 13.29 -12.69
N VAL A 378 -8.81 12.54 -13.35
CA VAL A 378 -8.45 11.73 -14.53
C VAL A 378 -9.14 12.30 -15.75
N ASP A 379 -8.35 12.69 -16.74
CA ASP A 379 -8.81 13.03 -18.08
C ASP A 379 -8.75 11.76 -18.98
N ASP A 380 -9.90 11.25 -19.35
CA ASP A 380 -10.05 10.09 -20.23
C ASP A 380 -10.44 10.47 -21.67
N SER A 381 -10.30 11.74 -22.03
CA SER A 381 -10.70 12.27 -23.36
C SER A 381 -9.87 11.70 -24.51
N ASP A 382 -8.67 11.21 -24.25
CA ASP A 382 -7.79 10.57 -25.24
C ASP A 382 -8.06 9.06 -25.43
N PHE A 383 -9.01 8.48 -24.67
CA PHE A 383 -9.36 7.08 -24.87
C PHE A 383 -10.14 6.90 -26.18
N THR A 384 -9.89 5.77 -26.86
CA THR A 384 -10.60 5.42 -28.09
C THR A 384 -12.11 5.50 -27.89
N GLU A 385 -12.81 6.10 -28.85
CA GLU A 385 -14.28 6.20 -28.86
C GLU A 385 -14.94 4.82 -28.67
N ALA A 386 -15.97 4.76 -27.85
CA ALA A 386 -16.76 3.55 -27.66
C ALA A 386 -17.88 3.46 -28.67
N ALA A 387 -18.43 2.25 -28.90
CA ALA A 387 -19.51 2.03 -29.82
C ALA A 387 -20.84 2.71 -29.45
N HIS A 388 -20.94 3.18 -28.19
CA HIS A 388 -22.11 3.93 -27.64
C HIS A 388 -21.61 4.93 -26.57
N PRO A 389 -22.40 5.96 -26.25
CA PRO A 389 -22.10 6.85 -25.15
C PRO A 389 -21.96 6.07 -23.82
N LEU A 390 -20.86 6.30 -23.10
CA LEU A 390 -20.59 5.64 -21.84
C LEU A 390 -21.17 6.42 -20.68
N SER A 391 -21.73 5.71 -19.69
CA SER A 391 -22.01 6.26 -18.37
C SER A 391 -20.71 6.59 -17.63
N VAL A 392 -20.77 7.46 -16.63
CA VAL A 392 -19.62 7.78 -15.78
C VAL A 392 -19.03 6.52 -15.14
N ARG A 393 -19.86 5.54 -14.76
CA ARG A 393 -19.41 4.25 -14.23
C ARG A 393 -18.58 3.47 -15.24
N GLU A 394 -19.04 3.34 -16.50
CA GLU A 394 -18.30 2.63 -17.56
C GLU A 394 -16.99 3.36 -17.91
N ARG A 395 -17.00 4.70 -17.93
CA ARG A 395 -15.78 5.50 -18.09
C ARG A 395 -14.78 5.25 -16.97
N PHE A 396 -15.25 5.20 -15.71
CA PHE A 396 -14.41 4.85 -14.57
C PHE A 396 -13.81 3.45 -14.68
N GLU A 397 -14.61 2.43 -15.04
CA GLU A 397 -14.10 1.07 -15.27
C GLU A 397 -13.00 1.05 -16.33
N ARG A 398 -13.21 1.75 -17.45
CA ARG A 398 -12.17 1.91 -18.49
C ARG A 398 -10.93 2.62 -17.96
N ALA A 399 -11.09 3.68 -17.17
CA ALA A 399 -9.99 4.41 -16.60
C ALA A 399 -9.11 3.50 -15.71
N ILE A 400 -9.70 2.67 -14.85
CA ILE A 400 -8.95 1.71 -14.03
C ILE A 400 -8.07 0.80 -14.89
N TYR A 401 -8.57 0.31 -16.04
CA TYR A 401 -7.79 -0.56 -16.92
C TYR A 401 -6.80 0.18 -17.82
N MET A 402 -7.16 1.36 -18.33
CA MET A 402 -6.47 2.01 -19.43
C MET A 402 -5.62 3.20 -19.03
N MET A 403 -5.96 3.92 -17.95
CA MET A 403 -5.23 5.15 -17.62
C MET A 403 -3.74 4.92 -17.40
N HIS A 404 -3.00 5.89 -17.85
CA HIS A 404 -1.58 6.08 -17.64
C HIS A 404 -1.33 7.36 -16.83
N ARG A 405 -0.08 7.62 -16.45
CA ARG A 405 0.30 8.81 -15.69
C ARG A 405 -0.15 10.12 -16.33
N HIS A 406 -0.12 10.23 -17.65
CA HIS A 406 -0.51 11.46 -18.37
C HIS A 406 -2.02 11.76 -18.31
N ASN A 407 -2.84 10.76 -18.03
CA ASN A 407 -4.28 10.95 -17.81
C ASN A 407 -4.59 11.55 -16.42
N ILE A 408 -3.65 11.51 -15.47
CA ILE A 408 -3.81 12.11 -14.16
C ILE A 408 -3.40 13.59 -14.25
N VAL A 409 -4.36 14.48 -14.33
CA VAL A 409 -4.14 15.92 -14.54
C VAL A 409 -4.05 16.71 -13.25
N SER A 410 -4.47 16.12 -12.13
CA SER A 410 -4.35 16.74 -10.80
C SER A 410 -4.35 15.69 -9.71
N VAL A 411 -3.57 15.92 -8.64
CA VAL A 411 -3.54 15.06 -7.44
C VAL A 411 -3.68 15.91 -6.19
N TRP A 412 -4.61 15.52 -5.34
CA TRP A 412 -4.89 16.13 -4.05
C TRP A 412 -4.48 15.20 -2.93
N SER A 413 -3.72 15.71 -1.99
CA SER A 413 -3.28 14.99 -0.79
C SER A 413 -3.38 15.90 0.42
N GLU A 414 -3.95 15.42 1.53
CA GLU A 414 -4.18 16.21 2.73
C GLU A 414 -4.88 17.56 2.42
N GLY A 415 -5.83 17.54 1.49
CA GLY A 415 -6.58 18.74 1.08
C GLY A 415 -5.79 19.77 0.26
N LYS A 416 -4.59 19.42 -0.21
CA LYS A 416 -3.72 20.28 -1.02
C LYS A 416 -3.54 19.71 -2.41
N ASN A 417 -3.58 20.56 -3.43
CA ASN A 417 -3.19 20.18 -4.77
C ASN A 417 -1.66 20.06 -4.86
N VAL A 418 -1.15 18.86 -5.05
CA VAL A 418 0.30 18.54 -5.07
C VAL A 418 0.82 18.24 -6.48
N VAL A 419 -0.07 18.04 -7.46
CA VAL A 419 0.23 17.91 -8.90
C VAL A 419 -0.81 18.66 -9.70
N ARG A 420 -0.33 19.61 -10.55
CA ARG A 420 -1.15 20.44 -11.44
C ARG A 420 -0.74 20.24 -12.87
#